data_3e797fa8a150bb21cec2ca3375d99684
#
_entry.id   3e797fa8a150bb21cec2ca3375d99684
#
_cell.length_a   1.000
_cell.length_b   1.000
_cell.length_c   1.000
_cell.angle_alpha   90.00
_cell.angle_beta   90.00
_cell.angle_gamma   90.00
#
_symmetry.space_group_name_H-M   'P 1'
#
loop_
_entity.id
_entity.type
_entity.pdbx_description
1 polymer ?
#
loop_
_entity_poly.entity_id
_entity_poly.type
_entity_poly.pdbx_seq_one_letter_code
_entity_poly.pdbx_strand_id
1 'polypeptide(L)'
;HGEEISIAVRAFTHGYDLFHPHKVVCWHEYTREGRDKHWEDHDVDSDESAGWISVNSACHFRNRTLFNMDDTVTDSINFGKFGFGQERTLEDYERYAGIKFDRRGVLEYTWPQRQEPPTPNYVDDPDIYPTKEDWLNDFGRNWCVDIWISGDDIKKPEHEDCDFWCVTAHDKDGKEIYREDLNDWRIEEEKKKDNASFFLKFCCNEEPRSWCVLPHSKSNGWLDRIGPNQLRTPRSRHEIENGIFDNE
;
A
#
# COMPACT_ATOMS: atom_id res chain seq x y z
N HIS A 1 6.97 6.48 -9.81
CA HIS A 1 6.34 5.90 -8.63
C HIS A 1 6.46 4.37 -8.67
N GLY A 2 6.88 3.74 -7.56
CA GLY A 2 7.12 2.29 -7.47
C GLY A 2 8.34 1.83 -8.26
N GLU A 3 9.25 2.75 -8.55
CA GLU A 3 10.49 2.49 -9.29
C GLU A 3 11.45 1.62 -8.51
N GLU A 4 11.53 1.76 -7.19
CA GLU A 4 12.47 1.05 -6.34
C GLU A 4 12.27 -0.45 -6.46
N ILE A 5 11.04 -0.92 -6.25
CA ILE A 5 10.74 -2.35 -6.35
C ILE A 5 10.88 -2.85 -7.80
N SER A 6 10.44 -2.07 -8.79
CA SER A 6 10.53 -2.49 -10.19
C SER A 6 11.98 -2.57 -10.69
N ILE A 7 12.85 -1.66 -10.25
CA ILE A 7 14.28 -1.71 -10.57
C ILE A 7 14.93 -2.91 -9.89
N ALA A 8 14.63 -3.16 -8.61
CA ALA A 8 15.19 -4.29 -7.87
C ALA A 8 14.82 -5.63 -8.51
N VAL A 9 13.54 -5.89 -8.79
CA VAL A 9 13.09 -7.13 -9.43
C VAL A 9 13.73 -7.29 -10.82
N ARG A 10 13.73 -6.24 -11.63
CA ARG A 10 14.32 -6.30 -12.98
C ARG A 10 15.81 -6.54 -12.94
N ALA A 11 16.56 -5.83 -12.10
CA ALA A 11 18.00 -6.05 -11.93
C ALA A 11 18.26 -7.51 -11.51
N PHE A 12 17.55 -8.01 -10.51
CA PHE A 12 17.71 -9.39 -10.05
C PHE A 12 17.44 -10.42 -11.15
N THR A 13 16.33 -10.25 -11.91
CA THR A 13 15.98 -11.17 -12.99
C THR A 13 16.96 -11.10 -14.18
N HIS A 14 17.67 -9.99 -14.35
CA HIS A 14 18.78 -9.84 -15.30
C HIS A 14 20.13 -10.40 -14.77
N GLY A 15 20.15 -11.02 -13.59
CA GLY A 15 21.33 -11.67 -13.03
C GLY A 15 22.17 -10.78 -12.12
N TYR A 16 21.73 -9.56 -11.80
CA TYR A 16 22.44 -8.72 -10.84
C TYR A 16 22.14 -9.14 -9.41
N ASP A 17 23.18 -9.22 -8.59
CA ASP A 17 23.04 -9.39 -7.16
C ASP A 17 22.80 -8.04 -6.48
N LEU A 18 21.88 -8.03 -5.50
CA LEU A 18 21.49 -6.81 -4.80
C LEU A 18 22.17 -6.78 -3.43
N PHE A 19 22.87 -5.70 -3.14
CA PHE A 19 23.59 -5.52 -1.89
C PHE A 19 23.26 -4.18 -1.23
N HIS A 20 23.10 -4.20 0.07
CA HIS A 20 23.14 -2.98 0.86
C HIS A 20 24.60 -2.52 1.06
N PRO A 21 24.91 -1.25 0.81
CA PRO A 21 26.25 -0.76 1.06
C PRO A 21 26.53 -0.77 2.56
N HIS A 22 27.69 -1.32 2.97
CA HIS A 22 28.12 -1.34 4.37
C HIS A 22 28.60 0.02 4.88
N LYS A 23 28.71 1.00 4.00
CA LYS A 23 29.01 2.40 4.32
C LYS A 23 27.95 3.30 3.74
N VAL A 24 27.65 4.38 4.45
CA VAL A 24 26.75 5.41 3.93
C VAL A 24 27.36 6.06 2.71
N VAL A 25 26.68 5.98 1.56
CA VAL A 25 27.12 6.57 0.28
C VAL A 25 26.45 7.89 -0.04
N CYS A 26 25.27 8.14 0.53
CA CYS A 26 24.54 9.39 0.37
C CYS A 26 23.59 9.64 1.54
N TRP A 27 23.19 10.87 1.67
CA TRP A 27 22.11 11.31 2.56
C TRP A 27 21.00 11.90 1.74
N HIS A 28 19.76 11.63 2.10
CA HIS A 28 18.59 12.18 1.46
C HIS A 28 17.97 13.29 2.31
N GLU A 29 17.83 14.48 1.73
CA GLU A 29 17.14 15.60 2.34
C GLU A 29 15.63 15.45 2.10
N TYR A 30 14.86 15.23 3.17
CA TYR A 30 13.42 15.00 3.11
C TYR A 30 12.57 16.25 3.28
N THR A 31 13.13 17.35 3.83
CA THR A 31 12.33 18.56 4.15
C THR A 31 11.77 19.22 2.91
N ARG A 32 12.49 19.11 1.77
CA ARG A 32 12.07 19.68 0.47
C ARG A 32 11.73 21.15 0.50
N GLU A 33 12.15 21.86 1.55
CA GLU A 33 11.95 23.28 1.69
C GLU A 33 12.76 24.05 0.63
N GLY A 34 12.09 24.96 -0.10
CA GLY A 34 12.73 25.77 -1.13
C GLY A 34 13.12 25.04 -2.41
N ARG A 35 12.61 23.83 -2.66
CA ARG A 35 12.82 23.07 -3.90
C ARG A 35 11.50 22.81 -4.61
N ASP A 36 11.52 22.92 -5.94
CA ASP A 36 10.42 22.46 -6.78
C ASP A 36 10.21 20.96 -6.58
N LYS A 37 8.98 20.53 -6.48
CA LYS A 37 8.62 19.13 -6.32
C LYS A 37 8.18 18.58 -7.66
N HIS A 38 8.52 17.32 -7.94
CA HIS A 38 8.22 16.71 -9.24
C HIS A 38 6.71 16.69 -9.58
N TRP A 39 5.83 16.83 -8.60
CA TRP A 39 4.38 16.93 -8.83
C TRP A 39 3.93 18.36 -9.13
N GLU A 40 4.76 19.37 -8.90
CA GLU A 40 4.50 20.77 -9.29
C GLU A 40 4.70 20.97 -10.79
N ASP A 41 5.56 20.14 -11.43
CA ASP A 41 5.76 20.15 -12.88
C ASP A 41 4.60 19.49 -13.66
N HIS A 42 3.70 18.79 -12.95
CA HIS A 42 2.55 18.09 -13.51
C HIS A 42 1.26 18.70 -12.96
N ASP A 43 1.09 20.00 -13.17
CA ASP A 43 -0.06 20.74 -12.65
C ASP A 43 -1.35 20.32 -13.35
N VAL A 44 -2.40 20.16 -12.56
CA VAL A 44 -3.70 19.60 -12.97
C VAL A 44 -4.46 20.55 -13.88
N ASP A 45 -4.07 21.84 -13.94
CA ASP A 45 -4.80 22.88 -14.64
C ASP A 45 -4.65 22.86 -16.17
N SER A 46 -3.71 22.08 -16.72
CA SER A 46 -3.46 22.06 -18.17
C SER A 46 -4.02 20.84 -18.90
N ASP A 47 -4.11 19.69 -18.26
CA ASP A 47 -4.69 18.45 -18.81
C ASP A 47 -4.87 17.41 -17.68
N GLU A 48 -6.10 17.06 -17.32
CA GLU A 48 -6.40 16.06 -16.29
C GLU A 48 -5.75 14.70 -16.57
N SER A 49 -5.48 14.38 -17.84
CA SER A 49 -4.81 13.14 -18.26
C SER A 49 -3.31 13.14 -17.97
N ALA A 50 -2.70 14.31 -17.83
CA ALA A 50 -1.26 14.50 -17.62
C ALA A 50 -0.90 14.79 -16.15
N GLY A 51 -1.89 14.96 -15.27
CA GLY A 51 -1.66 15.24 -13.85
C GLY A 51 -0.89 14.13 -13.13
N TRP A 52 -0.13 14.50 -12.10
CA TRP A 52 0.70 13.56 -11.34
C TRP A 52 -0.07 12.33 -10.79
N ILE A 53 -1.36 12.49 -10.47
CA ILE A 53 -2.23 11.39 -10.00
C ILE A 53 -2.41 10.34 -11.09
N SER A 54 -2.68 10.78 -12.33
CA SER A 54 -2.83 9.91 -13.49
C SER A 54 -1.53 9.14 -13.79
N VAL A 55 -0.41 9.86 -13.81
CA VAL A 55 0.92 9.25 -14.00
C VAL A 55 1.24 8.24 -12.89
N ASN A 56 0.97 8.58 -11.63
CA ASN A 56 1.16 7.69 -10.50
C ASN A 56 0.31 6.41 -10.64
N SER A 57 -0.97 6.55 -10.98
CA SER A 57 -1.88 5.44 -11.16
C SER A 57 -1.44 4.52 -12.31
N ALA A 58 -1.01 5.11 -13.43
CA ALA A 58 -0.48 4.36 -14.56
C ALA A 58 0.81 3.60 -14.22
N CYS A 59 1.72 4.21 -13.43
CA CYS A 59 2.94 3.56 -12.95
C CYS A 59 2.64 2.37 -12.05
N HIS A 60 1.73 2.55 -11.09
CA HIS A 60 1.32 1.45 -10.20
C HIS A 60 0.60 0.34 -10.95
N PHE A 61 -0.29 0.68 -11.89
CA PHE A 61 -0.93 -0.32 -12.75
C PHE A 61 0.11 -1.12 -13.54
N ARG A 62 1.07 -0.43 -14.18
CA ARG A 62 2.16 -1.07 -14.91
C ARG A 62 2.97 -2.03 -14.03
N ASN A 63 3.30 -1.62 -12.80
CA ASN A 63 4.03 -2.48 -11.87
C ASN A 63 3.20 -3.70 -11.44
N ARG A 64 1.92 -3.52 -11.12
CA ARG A 64 1.04 -4.65 -10.78
C ARG A 64 0.93 -5.65 -11.94
N THR A 65 0.82 -5.14 -13.17
CA THR A 65 0.81 -5.98 -14.37
C THR A 65 2.13 -6.73 -14.54
N LEU A 66 3.28 -6.05 -14.37
CA LEU A 66 4.60 -6.66 -14.48
C LEU A 66 4.79 -7.79 -13.45
N PHE A 67 4.29 -7.60 -12.23
CA PHE A 67 4.44 -8.55 -11.13
C PHE A 67 3.31 -9.58 -11.04
N ASN A 68 2.39 -9.58 -12.00
CA ASN A 68 1.24 -10.48 -12.03
C ASN A 68 0.41 -10.44 -10.73
N MET A 69 0.20 -9.22 -10.21
CA MET A 69 -0.50 -9.02 -8.94
C MET A 69 -2.02 -9.04 -9.07
N ASP A 70 -2.54 -8.76 -10.24
CA ASP A 70 -3.97 -8.70 -10.53
C ASP A 70 -4.28 -9.74 -11.61
N ASP A 71 -5.42 -10.42 -11.51
CA ASP A 71 -5.90 -11.40 -12.51
C ASP A 71 -6.26 -10.75 -13.86
N THR A 72 -6.08 -9.44 -13.97
CA THR A 72 -6.31 -8.70 -15.20
C THR A 72 -5.27 -9.04 -16.24
N VAL A 73 -5.75 -9.51 -17.38
CA VAL A 73 -4.96 -9.99 -18.52
C VAL A 73 -3.79 -9.09 -18.84
N THR A 74 -2.61 -9.64 -18.69
CA THR A 74 -1.34 -8.95 -18.82
C THR A 74 -0.82 -8.85 -20.26
N ASP A 75 -1.45 -9.51 -21.20
CA ASP A 75 -0.99 -9.62 -22.59
C ASP A 75 -1.00 -8.29 -23.39
N SER A 76 -1.52 -7.23 -22.77
CA SER A 76 -1.73 -5.94 -23.43
C SER A 76 -0.55 -4.97 -23.28
N ILE A 77 0.39 -5.20 -22.36
CA ILE A 77 1.55 -4.31 -22.15
C ILE A 77 2.82 -4.96 -22.67
N ASN A 78 3.38 -4.39 -23.72
CA ASN A 78 4.73 -4.75 -24.15
C ASN A 78 5.76 -4.00 -23.30
N PHE A 79 6.37 -4.68 -22.35
CA PHE A 79 7.41 -4.10 -21.51
C PHE A 79 8.75 -3.92 -22.25
N GLY A 80 8.99 -4.65 -23.34
CA GLY A 80 10.22 -4.58 -24.12
C GLY A 80 11.45 -4.73 -23.20
N LYS A 81 12.45 -3.83 -23.37
CA LYS A 81 13.67 -3.80 -22.55
C LYS A 81 13.42 -3.46 -21.06
N PHE A 82 12.20 -3.10 -20.69
CA PHE A 82 11.82 -2.80 -19.31
C PHE A 82 11.08 -3.96 -18.63
N GLY A 83 11.02 -5.12 -19.28
CA GLY A 83 10.53 -6.36 -18.70
C GLY A 83 11.54 -7.05 -17.80
N PHE A 84 11.23 -8.29 -17.43
CA PHE A 84 12.14 -9.14 -16.68
C PHE A 84 13.32 -9.62 -17.54
N GLY A 85 14.42 -9.93 -16.87
CA GLY A 85 15.53 -10.68 -17.46
C GLY A 85 15.17 -12.16 -17.63
N GLN A 86 16.16 -12.95 -18.07
CA GLN A 86 16.02 -14.38 -18.30
C GLN A 86 16.98 -15.22 -17.43
N GLU A 87 17.79 -14.57 -16.60
CA GLU A 87 18.77 -15.26 -15.75
C GLU A 87 18.13 -15.81 -14.46
N ARG A 88 17.11 -15.12 -13.95
CA ARG A 88 16.34 -15.53 -12.77
C ARG A 88 14.87 -15.20 -12.99
N THR A 89 13.99 -15.95 -12.35
CA THR A 89 12.54 -15.78 -12.45
C THR A 89 12.00 -14.76 -11.43
N LEU A 90 10.74 -14.38 -11.60
CA LEU A 90 10.02 -13.59 -10.58
C LEU A 90 9.91 -14.40 -9.26
N GLU A 91 9.65 -15.72 -9.34
CA GLU A 91 9.59 -16.59 -8.17
C GLU A 91 10.93 -16.64 -7.42
N ASP A 92 12.05 -16.62 -8.12
CA ASP A 92 13.37 -16.53 -7.47
C ASP A 92 13.53 -15.23 -6.69
N TYR A 93 13.01 -14.12 -7.22
CA TYR A 93 13.03 -12.85 -6.49
C TYR A 93 12.08 -12.88 -5.28
N GLU A 94 10.89 -13.44 -5.43
CA GLU A 94 9.93 -13.58 -4.34
C GLU A 94 10.54 -14.38 -3.17
N ARG A 95 11.23 -15.46 -3.48
CA ARG A 95 11.98 -16.26 -2.48
C ARG A 95 13.11 -15.45 -1.85
N TYR A 96 13.91 -14.76 -2.66
CA TYR A 96 15.01 -13.94 -2.19
C TYR A 96 14.56 -12.82 -1.25
N ALA A 97 13.47 -12.15 -1.58
CA ALA A 97 13.00 -10.97 -0.85
C ALA A 97 11.98 -11.32 0.26
N GLY A 98 11.49 -12.56 0.34
CA GLY A 98 10.43 -12.93 1.28
C GLY A 98 9.11 -12.20 1.00
N ILE A 99 8.76 -12.08 -0.27
CA ILE A 99 7.51 -11.44 -0.71
C ILE A 99 6.77 -12.33 -1.69
N LYS A 100 5.46 -12.14 -1.83
CA LYS A 100 4.63 -12.86 -2.80
C LYS A 100 3.66 -11.87 -3.44
N PHE A 101 3.92 -11.51 -4.70
CA PHE A 101 3.23 -10.42 -5.38
C PHE A 101 1.76 -10.73 -5.63
N ASP A 102 1.41 -11.90 -6.14
CA ASP A 102 0.04 -12.32 -6.42
C ASP A 102 -0.83 -12.40 -5.15
N ARG A 103 -0.21 -12.62 -4.00
CA ARG A 103 -0.88 -12.62 -2.69
C ARG A 103 -0.82 -11.28 -1.98
N ARG A 104 -0.08 -10.30 -2.51
CA ARG A 104 0.25 -9.04 -1.82
C ARG A 104 0.83 -9.30 -0.44
N GLY A 105 1.55 -10.41 -0.29
CA GLY A 105 2.06 -10.93 0.96
C GLY A 105 3.52 -10.61 1.17
N VAL A 106 3.89 -10.48 2.43
CA VAL A 106 5.27 -10.27 2.89
C VAL A 106 5.51 -11.17 4.10
N LEU A 107 6.64 -11.87 4.14
CA LEU A 107 7.03 -12.64 5.30
C LEU A 107 7.39 -11.73 6.48
N GLU A 108 7.24 -12.25 7.69
CA GLU A 108 7.57 -11.53 8.91
C GLU A 108 9.02 -11.07 8.97
N TYR A 109 9.94 -11.83 8.41
CA TYR A 109 11.36 -11.42 8.28
C TYR A 109 11.51 -10.10 7.55
N THR A 110 10.82 -9.95 6.45
CA THR A 110 10.88 -8.75 5.61
C THR A 110 10.08 -7.60 6.24
N TRP A 111 8.93 -7.92 6.80
CA TRP A 111 8.06 -6.94 7.46
C TRP A 111 7.28 -7.58 8.64
N PRO A 112 7.33 -7.01 9.87
CA PRO A 112 7.96 -5.76 10.28
C PRO A 112 9.43 -5.86 10.70
N GLN A 113 10.03 -7.06 10.76
CA GLN A 113 11.36 -7.25 11.34
C GLN A 113 12.47 -6.59 10.49
N ARG A 114 12.22 -6.33 9.19
CA ARG A 114 13.20 -5.75 8.25
C ARG A 114 14.48 -6.57 8.17
N GLN A 115 14.33 -7.87 8.20
CA GLN A 115 15.41 -8.84 8.11
C GLN A 115 15.33 -9.60 6.78
N GLU A 116 16.44 -10.11 6.34
CA GLU A 116 16.48 -11.05 5.23
C GLU A 116 15.94 -12.41 5.70
N PRO A 117 15.36 -13.22 4.79
CA PRO A 117 15.09 -14.61 5.07
C PRO A 117 16.33 -15.34 5.58
N PRO A 118 16.18 -16.38 6.43
CA PRO A 118 17.31 -16.97 7.16
C PRO A 118 18.39 -17.59 6.26
N THR A 119 17.98 -18.10 5.10
CA THR A 119 18.89 -18.65 4.09
C THR A 119 18.28 -18.48 2.69
N PRO A 120 19.09 -18.46 1.61
CA PRO A 120 18.57 -18.43 0.25
C PRO A 120 17.62 -19.60 -0.10
N ASN A 121 17.79 -20.73 0.56
CA ASN A 121 17.00 -21.95 0.31
C ASN A 121 15.97 -22.27 1.41
N TYR A 122 15.63 -21.29 2.23
CA TYR A 122 14.71 -21.49 3.37
C TYR A 122 13.33 -22.08 2.98
N VAL A 123 12.89 -21.82 1.76
CA VAL A 123 11.63 -22.36 1.23
C VAL A 123 11.68 -23.89 1.04
N ASP A 124 12.86 -24.41 0.73
CA ASP A 124 13.09 -25.82 0.49
C ASP A 124 13.62 -26.54 1.74
N ASP A 125 13.70 -25.84 2.87
CA ASP A 125 14.09 -26.40 4.16
C ASP A 125 12.86 -26.99 4.87
N PRO A 126 12.75 -28.32 5.00
CA PRO A 126 11.59 -28.96 5.60
C PRO A 126 11.45 -28.70 7.11
N ASP A 127 12.50 -28.22 7.76
CA ASP A 127 12.44 -27.81 9.17
C ASP A 127 11.79 -26.43 9.33
N ILE A 128 11.81 -25.62 8.28
CA ILE A 128 11.15 -24.31 8.23
C ILE A 128 9.77 -24.46 7.59
N TYR A 129 9.72 -25.04 6.39
CA TYR A 129 8.49 -25.26 5.64
C TYR A 129 8.37 -26.73 5.22
N PRO A 130 7.58 -27.55 5.94
CA PRO A 130 7.37 -28.97 5.61
C PRO A 130 6.84 -29.17 4.18
N THR A 131 6.04 -28.23 3.69
CA THR A 131 5.51 -28.25 2.32
C THR A 131 5.57 -26.86 1.69
N LYS A 132 5.54 -26.83 0.35
CA LYS A 132 5.42 -25.55 -0.40
C LYS A 132 4.15 -24.78 -0.03
N GLU A 133 3.09 -25.48 0.36
CA GLU A 133 1.84 -24.87 0.77
C GLU A 133 1.99 -24.12 2.10
N ASP A 134 2.78 -24.67 3.03
CA ASP A 134 3.06 -24.01 4.31
C ASP A 134 3.78 -22.68 4.07
N TRP A 135 4.79 -22.66 3.19
CA TRP A 135 5.45 -21.42 2.80
C TRP A 135 4.47 -20.43 2.17
N LEU A 136 3.60 -20.89 1.27
CA LEU A 136 2.61 -20.01 0.64
C LEU A 136 1.58 -19.47 1.63
N ASN A 137 1.26 -20.23 2.67
CA ASN A 137 0.30 -19.83 3.70
C ASN A 137 0.89 -18.84 4.72
N ASP A 138 2.21 -18.81 4.85
CA ASP A 138 2.91 -17.89 5.74
C ASP A 138 2.91 -16.45 5.23
N PHE A 139 2.59 -16.23 3.95
CA PHE A 139 2.41 -14.90 3.41
C PHE A 139 1.07 -14.31 3.84
N GLY A 140 1.09 -13.49 4.88
CA GLY A 140 -0.01 -12.57 5.15
C GLY A 140 -0.17 -11.57 4.00
N ARG A 141 -1.40 -11.27 3.61
CA ARG A 141 -1.64 -10.16 2.67
C ARG A 141 -1.46 -8.84 3.39
N ASN A 142 -0.62 -7.97 2.82
CA ASN A 142 -0.46 -6.60 3.28
C ASN A 142 -1.39 -5.69 2.50
N TRP A 143 -2.32 -5.07 3.20
CA TRP A 143 -3.19 -4.05 2.65
C TRP A 143 -2.84 -2.69 3.24
N CYS A 144 -2.78 -1.69 2.38
CA CYS A 144 -2.69 -0.30 2.80
C CYS A 144 -3.99 0.39 2.43
N VAL A 145 -4.60 1.01 3.40
CA VAL A 145 -5.87 1.70 3.25
C VAL A 145 -5.71 3.14 3.71
N ASP A 146 -6.04 4.08 2.84
CA ASP A 146 -6.19 5.49 3.18
C ASP A 146 -7.63 5.75 3.58
N ILE A 147 -7.81 6.23 4.81
CA ILE A 147 -9.10 6.61 5.35
C ILE A 147 -9.14 8.12 5.50
N TRP A 148 -10.06 8.74 4.81
CA TRP A 148 -10.26 10.18 4.84
C TRP A 148 -11.56 10.50 5.55
N ILE A 149 -11.47 11.34 6.60
CA ILE A 149 -12.62 11.85 7.32
C ILE A 149 -12.76 13.33 7.00
N SER A 150 -13.98 13.76 6.68
CA SER A 150 -14.22 15.16 6.35
C SER A 150 -13.93 16.10 7.52
N GLY A 151 -13.50 17.32 7.22
CA GLY A 151 -13.29 18.35 8.23
C GLY A 151 -14.59 18.66 9.02
N ASP A 152 -15.72 18.56 8.36
CA ASP A 152 -17.03 18.74 9.00
C ASP A 152 -17.33 17.66 10.03
N ASP A 153 -16.95 16.40 9.74
CA ASP A 153 -17.10 15.30 10.69
C ASP A 153 -16.14 15.43 11.88
N ILE A 154 -14.88 15.83 11.63
CA ILE A 154 -13.88 15.96 12.68
C ILE A 154 -14.23 17.08 13.66
N LYS A 155 -14.73 18.21 13.13
CA LYS A 155 -14.99 19.44 13.87
C LYS A 155 -16.40 19.53 14.46
N LYS A 156 -17.16 18.43 14.44
CA LYS A 156 -18.46 18.38 15.13
C LYS A 156 -18.30 18.67 16.62
N PRO A 157 -19.23 19.45 17.22
CA PRO A 157 -19.15 19.76 18.65
C PRO A 157 -19.08 18.51 19.54
N GLU A 158 -19.76 17.45 19.19
CA GLU A 158 -19.73 16.17 19.93
C GLU A 158 -18.37 15.47 19.87
N HIS A 159 -17.50 15.84 18.92
CA HIS A 159 -16.16 15.27 18.77
C HIS A 159 -15.06 16.09 19.47
N GLU A 160 -15.43 17.22 20.14
CA GLU A 160 -14.46 18.14 20.73
C GLU A 160 -13.60 17.48 21.81
N ASP A 161 -14.21 16.64 22.64
CA ASP A 161 -13.56 15.97 23.77
C ASP A 161 -13.21 14.50 23.50
N CYS A 162 -13.18 14.09 22.23
CA CYS A 162 -12.78 12.74 21.87
C CYS A 162 -11.36 12.44 22.32
N ASP A 163 -11.18 11.32 23.03
CA ASP A 163 -9.89 10.84 23.51
C ASP A 163 -9.26 9.75 22.63
N PHE A 164 -10.06 9.03 21.89
CA PHE A 164 -9.56 8.16 20.82
C PHE A 164 -10.63 7.91 19.73
N TRP A 165 -10.17 7.45 18.62
CA TRP A 165 -10.99 7.02 17.50
C TRP A 165 -10.64 5.59 17.14
N CYS A 166 -11.60 4.69 17.19
CA CYS A 166 -11.46 3.33 16.73
C CYS A 166 -11.67 3.29 15.22
N VAL A 167 -10.61 3.07 14.47
CA VAL A 167 -10.64 2.98 13.01
C VAL A 167 -10.63 1.52 12.60
N THR A 168 -11.61 1.11 11.80
CA THR A 168 -11.80 -0.28 11.42
C THR A 168 -11.91 -0.44 9.91
N ALA A 169 -11.42 -1.58 9.39
CA ALA A 169 -11.63 -2.01 8.02
C ALA A 169 -12.42 -3.32 8.00
N HIS A 170 -13.25 -3.48 6.99
CA HIS A 170 -14.18 -4.60 6.86
C HIS A 170 -14.06 -5.25 5.48
N ASP A 171 -14.30 -6.55 5.43
CA ASP A 171 -14.38 -7.32 4.20
C ASP A 171 -15.69 -7.07 3.43
N LYS A 172 -15.88 -7.83 2.34
CA LYS A 172 -17.08 -7.76 1.49
C LYS A 172 -18.38 -8.13 2.23
N ASP A 173 -18.29 -8.88 3.31
CA ASP A 173 -19.41 -9.36 4.10
C ASP A 173 -19.66 -8.46 5.33
N GLY A 174 -18.87 -7.40 5.49
CA GLY A 174 -18.95 -6.45 6.59
C GLY A 174 -18.29 -6.94 7.89
N LYS A 175 -17.52 -8.03 7.83
CA LYS A 175 -16.75 -8.52 8.96
C LYS A 175 -15.54 -7.65 9.19
N GLU A 176 -15.30 -7.23 10.44
CA GLU A 176 -14.08 -6.53 10.83
C GLU A 176 -12.86 -7.41 10.61
N ILE A 177 -11.92 -6.91 9.81
CA ILE A 177 -10.66 -7.57 9.47
C ILE A 177 -9.44 -6.83 10.01
N TYR A 178 -9.63 -5.58 10.40
CA TYR A 178 -8.59 -4.76 11.00
C TYR A 178 -9.19 -3.70 11.92
N ARG A 179 -8.47 -3.39 12.99
CA ARG A 179 -8.79 -2.33 13.91
C ARG A 179 -7.52 -1.63 14.41
N GLU A 180 -7.57 -0.30 14.48
CA GLU A 180 -6.56 0.51 15.15
C GLU A 180 -7.23 1.60 15.98
N ASP A 181 -6.82 1.73 17.23
CA ASP A 181 -7.28 2.80 18.11
C ASP A 181 -6.26 3.96 18.05
N LEU A 182 -6.72 5.09 17.52
CA LEU A 182 -5.93 6.31 17.43
C LEU A 182 -6.13 7.12 18.71
N ASN A 183 -5.04 7.42 19.38
CA ASN A 183 -5.04 8.11 20.68
C ASN A 183 -5.07 9.64 20.55
N ASP A 184 -5.23 10.32 21.71
CA ASP A 184 -5.40 11.76 21.88
C ASP A 184 -4.47 12.60 21.01
N TRP A 185 -3.17 12.37 21.05
CA TRP A 185 -2.22 13.24 20.38
C TRP A 185 -2.34 13.19 18.84
N ARG A 186 -2.64 12.01 18.29
CA ARG A 186 -2.87 11.86 16.84
C ARG A 186 -4.16 12.55 16.41
N ILE A 187 -5.21 12.44 17.22
CA ILE A 187 -6.49 13.10 16.99
C ILE A 187 -6.32 14.61 17.03
N GLU A 188 -5.63 15.14 18.03
CA GLU A 188 -5.39 16.58 18.16
C GLU A 188 -4.54 17.15 17.00
N GLU A 189 -3.59 16.38 16.49
CA GLU A 189 -2.84 16.77 15.28
C GLU A 189 -3.74 16.77 14.03
N GLU A 190 -4.60 15.76 13.89
CA GLU A 190 -5.52 15.69 12.75
C GLU A 190 -6.61 16.78 12.79
N LYS A 191 -7.12 17.13 13.97
CA LYS A 191 -8.08 18.24 14.15
C LYS A 191 -7.56 19.59 13.68
N LYS A 192 -6.25 19.79 13.63
CA LYS A 192 -5.62 21.03 13.12
C LYS A 192 -5.70 21.16 11.61
N LYS A 193 -5.99 20.06 10.90
CA LYS A 193 -6.09 20.00 9.45
C LYS A 193 -7.53 20.28 8.99
N ASP A 194 -7.69 20.60 7.71
CA ASP A 194 -9.02 20.75 7.12
C ASP A 194 -9.74 19.41 7.01
N ASN A 195 -9.00 18.34 6.72
CA ASN A 195 -9.48 16.96 6.69
C ASN A 195 -8.50 16.06 7.44
N ALA A 196 -9.00 15.05 8.17
CA ALA A 196 -8.16 14.01 8.73
C ALA A 196 -7.85 12.94 7.70
N SER A 197 -6.62 12.45 7.74
CA SER A 197 -6.19 11.33 6.92
C SER A 197 -5.51 10.28 7.80
N PHE A 198 -6.04 9.07 7.78
CA PHE A 198 -5.48 7.93 8.53
C PHE A 198 -5.03 6.87 7.54
N PHE A 199 -3.72 6.65 7.53
CA PHE A 199 -3.13 5.60 6.72
C PHE A 199 -2.99 4.33 7.56
N LEU A 200 -3.81 3.34 7.25
CA LEU A 200 -3.76 2.03 7.90
C LEU A 200 -2.96 1.06 7.05
N LYS A 201 -2.01 0.41 7.68
CA LYS A 201 -1.25 -0.67 7.08
C LYS A 201 -1.38 -1.92 7.93
N PHE A 202 -1.89 -2.98 7.34
CA PHE A 202 -2.15 -4.22 8.05
C PHE A 202 -1.99 -5.45 7.16
N CYS A 203 -1.84 -6.60 7.80
CA CYS A 203 -1.83 -7.89 7.13
C CYS A 203 -3.15 -8.59 7.38
N CYS A 204 -3.82 -9.05 6.33
CA CYS A 204 -4.97 -9.91 6.43
C CYS A 204 -5.11 -10.76 5.17
N ASN A 205 -5.83 -11.89 5.29
CA ASN A 205 -6.11 -12.78 4.17
C ASN A 205 -7.31 -12.31 3.33
N GLU A 206 -8.05 -11.33 3.82
CA GLU A 206 -9.29 -10.82 3.23
C GLU A 206 -9.07 -9.42 2.69
N GLU A 207 -9.54 -9.15 1.49
CA GLU A 207 -9.45 -7.81 0.90
C GLU A 207 -10.38 -6.85 1.61
N PRO A 208 -9.90 -5.69 2.10
CA PRO A 208 -10.76 -4.69 2.70
C PRO A 208 -11.68 -4.06 1.63
N ARG A 209 -12.95 -3.91 1.95
CA ARG A 209 -13.97 -3.33 1.05
C ARG A 209 -14.62 -2.07 1.60
N SER A 210 -14.61 -1.91 2.90
CA SER A 210 -15.14 -0.71 3.54
C SER A 210 -14.39 -0.38 4.82
N TRP A 211 -14.61 0.82 5.31
CA TRP A 211 -14.05 1.28 6.57
C TRP A 211 -15.09 2.07 7.35
N CYS A 212 -14.90 2.15 8.65
CA CYS A 212 -15.61 3.08 9.49
C CYS A 212 -14.75 3.55 10.67
N VAL A 213 -15.19 4.62 11.29
CA VAL A 213 -14.57 5.19 12.49
C VAL A 213 -15.62 5.34 13.57
N LEU A 214 -15.27 4.93 14.78
CA LEU A 214 -16.08 5.11 15.97
C LEU A 214 -15.33 6.07 16.92
N PRO A 215 -15.79 7.34 17.03
CA PRO A 215 -15.23 8.27 17.97
C PRO A 215 -15.64 7.91 19.41
N HIS A 216 -14.74 8.11 20.36
CA HIS A 216 -15.01 7.99 21.79
C HIS A 216 -14.78 9.34 22.48
N SER A 217 -15.80 9.85 23.12
CA SER A 217 -15.79 11.08 23.91
C SER A 217 -15.54 10.78 25.37
N LYS A 218 -14.70 11.57 26.04
CA LYS A 218 -14.41 11.44 27.47
C LYS A 218 -15.67 11.59 28.33
N SER A 219 -16.55 12.46 27.93
CA SER A 219 -17.79 12.77 28.70
C SER A 219 -18.98 11.89 28.31
N ASN A 220 -19.10 11.49 27.04
CA ASN A 220 -20.29 10.83 26.53
C ASN A 220 -20.07 9.35 26.13
N GLY A 221 -18.82 8.85 26.16
CA GLY A 221 -18.49 7.50 25.71
C GLY A 221 -18.52 7.39 24.19
N TRP A 222 -18.92 6.23 23.68
CA TRP A 222 -19.00 5.98 22.24
C TRP A 222 -20.04 6.85 21.56
N LEU A 223 -19.62 7.53 20.50
CA LEU A 223 -20.44 8.38 19.67
C LEU A 223 -20.93 7.65 18.41
N ASP A 224 -21.72 8.35 17.60
CA ASP A 224 -22.23 7.81 16.35
C ASP A 224 -21.07 7.47 15.39
N ARG A 225 -21.21 6.32 14.74
CA ARG A 225 -20.23 5.81 13.78
C ARG A 225 -20.20 6.65 12.51
N ILE A 226 -18.98 6.99 12.07
CA ILE A 226 -18.72 7.57 10.75
C ILE A 226 -18.52 6.41 9.75
N GLY A 227 -19.33 6.34 8.73
CA GLY A 227 -19.35 5.23 7.76
C GLY A 227 -20.39 4.15 8.09
N PRO A 228 -20.39 2.98 7.42
CA PRO A 228 -19.29 2.46 6.60
C PRO A 228 -19.15 3.17 5.25
N ASN A 229 -17.94 3.51 4.90
CA ASN A 229 -17.58 4.04 3.58
C ASN A 229 -16.91 2.98 2.74
N GLN A 230 -17.26 2.90 1.47
CA GLN A 230 -16.65 1.95 0.55
C GLN A 230 -15.22 2.35 0.24
N LEU A 231 -14.34 1.38 0.21
CA LEU A 231 -13.00 1.57 -0.32
C LEU A 231 -13.09 1.65 -1.84
N ARG A 232 -12.35 2.60 -2.42
CA ARG A 232 -12.27 2.71 -3.88
C ARG A 232 -11.61 1.44 -4.42
N THR A 233 -12.31 0.75 -5.30
CA THR A 233 -11.72 -0.35 -6.06
C THR A 233 -10.60 0.21 -6.93
N PRO A 234 -9.45 -0.47 -7.05
CA PRO A 234 -8.46 -0.09 -8.04
C PRO A 234 -9.13 -0.01 -9.41
N ARG A 235 -8.97 1.11 -10.09
CA ARG A 235 -9.59 1.32 -11.40
C ARG A 235 -9.04 0.32 -12.41
N SER A 236 -9.90 -0.19 -13.25
CA SER A 236 -9.46 -1.00 -14.38
C SER A 236 -8.62 -0.16 -15.36
N ARG A 237 -7.78 -0.80 -16.14
CA ARG A 237 -7.01 -0.13 -17.19
C ARG A 237 -7.92 0.65 -18.15
N HIS A 238 -9.07 0.09 -18.48
CA HIS A 238 -10.06 0.73 -19.35
C HIS A 238 -10.56 2.05 -18.79
N GLU A 239 -10.83 2.11 -17.48
CA GLU A 239 -11.26 3.33 -16.80
C GLU A 239 -10.15 4.37 -16.76
N ILE A 240 -8.90 3.96 -16.55
CA ILE A 240 -7.74 4.86 -16.55
C ILE A 240 -7.48 5.40 -17.96
N GLU A 241 -7.47 4.55 -18.99
CA GLU A 241 -7.20 4.93 -20.37
C GLU A 241 -8.30 5.82 -20.99
N ASN A 242 -9.52 5.69 -20.53
CA ASN A 242 -10.65 6.48 -21.02
C ASN A 242 -11.02 7.67 -20.11
N GLY A 243 -10.22 7.95 -19.10
CA GLY A 243 -10.46 9.08 -18.20
C GLY A 243 -11.80 9.00 -17.45
N ILE A 244 -12.32 7.79 -17.26
CA ILE A 244 -13.56 7.57 -16.52
C ILE A 244 -13.24 7.79 -15.04
N PHE A 245 -13.43 9.00 -14.60
CA PHE A 245 -13.34 9.38 -13.20
C PHE A 245 -14.76 9.38 -12.65
N ASP A 246 -15.06 8.47 -11.73
CA ASP A 246 -16.31 8.59 -11.00
C ASP A 246 -16.26 9.93 -10.23
N ASN A 247 -17.06 10.87 -10.71
CA ASN A 247 -17.36 12.08 -9.98
C ASN A 247 -18.31 11.69 -8.84
N GLU A 248 -17.76 11.31 -7.69
CA GLU A 248 -18.46 11.26 -6.42
C GLU A 248 -17.65 12.02 -5.35
#